data_2bd28d4ef23b3983de2d7e14982831f4
#
_entry.id   2bd28d4ef23b3983de2d7e14982831f4
#
_cell.length_a   1.000
_cell.length_b   1.000
_cell.length_c   1.000
_cell.angle_alpha   90.00
_cell.angle_beta   90.00
_cell.angle_gamma   90.00
#
_symmetry.space_group_name_H-M   'P 1'
#
loop_
_entity.id
_entity.type
_entity.pdbx_description
1 polymer ?
#
loop_
_entity_poly.entity_id
_entity_poly.type
_entity_poly.pdbx_seq_one_letter_code
_entity_poly.pdbx_strand_id
1 'polypeptide(L)'
;MLISRISYFLLLSCLIFACKPAAEESTKPVFYPWEKYLTAQIDSLSKHPQTVHKTILLDGKKEEKQLATIDWKQEWAMFLHADLNTPAAASVYDNLSEDGFVWYSLKANENLAVKKLYIQLDALDRPAKVEIVIDEKNFLFETHKKLHMNFTDGHVQTYSIEGSQQMRWMSPTHYQLMGVLLPK
;
A
#
# COMPACT_ATOMS: atom_id res chain seq x y z
N MET A 1 -60.08 -13.22 -25.09
CA MET A 1 -58.64 -13.48 -25.43
C MET A 1 -57.72 -12.26 -25.22
N LEU A 2 -58.21 -11.09 -24.91
CA LEU A 2 -57.42 -9.85 -24.68
C LEU A 2 -56.99 -9.68 -23.20
N ILE A 3 -57.77 -10.17 -22.27
CA ILE A 3 -57.56 -10.00 -20.81
C ILE A 3 -56.38 -10.85 -20.32
N SER A 4 -56.11 -12.01 -20.92
CA SER A 4 -55.02 -12.91 -20.56
C SER A 4 -53.62 -12.32 -20.89
N ARG A 5 -53.49 -11.51 -21.93
CA ARG A 5 -52.24 -10.90 -22.35
C ARG A 5 -51.81 -9.70 -21.48
N ILE A 6 -52.75 -8.99 -20.90
CA ILE A 6 -52.51 -7.85 -19.99
C ILE A 6 -51.99 -8.35 -18.64
N SER A 7 -52.47 -9.52 -18.17
CA SER A 7 -52.02 -10.11 -16.88
C SER A 7 -50.56 -10.54 -16.91
N TYR A 8 -50.03 -11.05 -18.04
CA TYR A 8 -48.62 -11.44 -18.18
C TYR A 8 -47.69 -10.22 -18.25
N PHE A 9 -48.15 -9.08 -18.78
CA PHE A 9 -47.34 -7.86 -18.87
C PHE A 9 -47.20 -7.18 -17.51
N LEU A 10 -48.20 -7.29 -16.64
CA LEU A 10 -48.17 -6.74 -15.29
C LEU A 10 -47.30 -7.57 -14.34
N LEU A 11 -47.19 -8.88 -14.55
CA LEU A 11 -46.34 -9.78 -13.75
C LEU A 11 -44.84 -9.63 -14.06
N LEU A 12 -44.50 -9.24 -15.30
CA LEU A 12 -43.10 -9.07 -15.73
C LEU A 12 -42.50 -7.74 -15.26
N SER A 13 -43.32 -6.74 -14.88
CA SER A 13 -42.87 -5.42 -14.43
C SER A 13 -42.39 -5.38 -12.98
N CYS A 14 -42.59 -6.40 -12.16
CA CYS A 14 -42.22 -6.43 -10.74
C CYS A 14 -40.80 -6.95 -10.45
N LEU A 15 -40.05 -7.37 -11.46
CA LEU A 15 -38.71 -8.01 -11.26
C LEU A 15 -37.53 -7.06 -11.32
N ILE A 16 -37.70 -5.75 -11.48
CA ILE A 16 -36.58 -4.81 -11.72
C ILE A 16 -36.23 -3.95 -10.49
N PHE A 17 -36.78 -4.20 -9.29
CA PHE A 17 -36.50 -3.37 -8.11
C PHE A 17 -35.75 -4.07 -6.97
N ALA A 18 -34.83 -5.01 -7.24
CA ALA A 18 -34.11 -5.71 -6.20
C ALA A 18 -32.56 -5.63 -6.35
N CYS A 19 -32.01 -4.53 -6.89
CA CYS A 19 -30.63 -4.16 -6.64
C CYS A 19 -30.60 -2.92 -5.77
N LYS A 20 -30.70 -3.10 -4.44
CA LYS A 20 -30.12 -2.13 -3.53
C LYS A 20 -28.59 -2.30 -3.65
N PRO A 21 -27.82 -1.22 -3.96
CA PRO A 21 -26.40 -1.29 -3.75
C PRO A 21 -26.20 -1.63 -2.27
N ALA A 22 -25.44 -2.68 -1.98
CA ALA A 22 -25.00 -2.96 -0.64
C ALA A 22 -24.36 -1.66 -0.13
N ALA A 23 -24.91 -1.09 0.93
CA ALA A 23 -24.24 -0.01 1.63
C ALA A 23 -22.86 -0.55 2.00
N GLU A 24 -21.79 0.12 1.58
CA GLU A 24 -20.48 -0.12 2.10
C GLU A 24 -20.59 0.02 3.62
N GLU A 25 -20.69 -1.10 4.33
CA GLU A 25 -20.45 -1.10 5.75
C GLU A 25 -19.05 -0.52 5.92
N SER A 26 -18.99 0.67 6.47
CA SER A 26 -17.75 1.29 6.94
C SER A 26 -17.23 0.41 8.08
N THR A 27 -16.63 -0.72 7.72
CA THR A 27 -15.91 -1.57 8.64
C THR A 27 -14.76 -0.73 9.19
N LYS A 28 -14.75 -0.54 10.52
CA LYS A 28 -13.62 0.12 11.19
C LYS A 28 -12.35 -0.62 10.74
N PRO A 29 -11.28 0.10 10.38
CA PRO A 29 -10.05 -0.54 9.97
C PRO A 29 -9.56 -1.48 11.08
N VAL A 30 -9.29 -2.73 10.73
CA VAL A 30 -8.76 -3.74 11.66
C VAL A 30 -7.29 -3.46 11.96
N PHE A 31 -6.60 -2.87 10.99
CA PHE A 31 -5.19 -2.50 11.03
C PHE A 31 -5.03 -0.98 11.03
N TYR A 32 -3.81 -0.49 11.30
CA TYR A 32 -3.50 0.93 11.14
C TYR A 32 -3.91 1.41 9.74
N PRO A 33 -4.59 2.56 9.59
CA PRO A 33 -5.13 3.03 8.31
C PRO A 33 -4.03 3.62 7.42
N TRP A 34 -3.06 2.78 7.04
CA TRP A 34 -1.83 3.16 6.37
C TRP A 34 -2.08 3.82 5.00
N GLU A 35 -2.90 3.21 4.14
CA GLU A 35 -3.23 3.77 2.83
C GLU A 35 -3.84 5.16 2.94
N LYS A 36 -4.79 5.35 3.86
CA LYS A 36 -5.43 6.65 4.10
C LYS A 36 -4.40 7.69 4.53
N TYR A 37 -3.49 7.33 5.45
CA TYR A 37 -2.45 8.23 5.93
C TYR A 37 -1.50 8.63 4.79
N LEU A 38 -1.01 7.66 4.02
CA LEU A 38 -0.08 7.90 2.92
C LEU A 38 -0.74 8.69 1.78
N THR A 39 -2.01 8.43 1.47
CA THR A 39 -2.79 9.21 0.49
C THR A 39 -2.87 10.69 0.89
N ALA A 40 -3.09 10.99 2.17
CA ALA A 40 -3.09 12.38 2.65
C ALA A 40 -1.70 13.06 2.46
N GLN A 41 -0.59 12.32 2.63
CA GLN A 41 0.75 12.82 2.32
C GLN A 41 0.93 13.12 0.83
N ILE A 42 0.46 12.24 -0.04
CA ILE A 42 0.48 12.41 -1.50
C ILE A 42 -0.31 13.66 -1.91
N ASP A 43 -1.51 13.84 -1.38
CA ASP A 43 -2.35 15.01 -1.65
C ASP A 43 -1.70 16.31 -1.19
N SER A 44 -1.03 16.30 -0.03
CA SER A 44 -0.28 17.43 0.49
C SER A 44 0.89 17.81 -0.44
N LEU A 45 1.70 16.83 -0.84
CA LEU A 45 2.84 17.04 -1.73
C LEU A 45 2.43 17.45 -3.15
N SER A 46 1.27 16.98 -3.62
CA SER A 46 0.71 17.40 -4.91
C SER A 46 0.29 18.88 -4.91
N LYS A 47 -0.21 19.38 -3.76
CA LYS A 47 -0.57 20.80 -3.58
C LYS A 47 0.64 21.68 -3.26
N HIS A 48 1.64 21.13 -2.59
CA HIS A 48 2.83 21.81 -2.13
C HIS A 48 4.10 21.08 -2.59
N PRO A 49 4.44 21.13 -3.90
CA PRO A 49 5.57 20.38 -4.45
C PRO A 49 6.87 20.66 -3.71
N GLN A 50 7.63 19.60 -3.47
CA GLN A 50 8.97 19.64 -2.87
C GLN A 50 9.97 19.00 -3.84
N THR A 51 11.19 19.53 -3.85
CA THR A 51 12.30 18.92 -4.60
C THR A 51 12.74 17.65 -3.86
N VAL A 52 13.00 16.60 -4.63
CA VAL A 52 13.50 15.34 -4.10
C VAL A 52 14.89 15.06 -4.66
N HIS A 53 15.82 14.74 -3.78
CA HIS A 53 17.08 14.12 -4.18
C HIS A 53 16.89 12.62 -4.23
N LYS A 54 16.94 12.05 -5.44
CA LYS A 54 16.71 10.62 -5.68
C LYS A 54 18.02 9.93 -6.04
N THR A 55 18.34 8.85 -5.32
CA THR A 55 19.47 7.96 -5.59
C THR A 55 18.92 6.60 -6.01
N ILE A 56 19.44 6.06 -7.10
CA ILE A 56 19.12 4.71 -7.59
C ILE A 56 20.42 3.92 -7.68
N LEU A 57 20.46 2.75 -7.12
CA LEU A 57 21.55 1.77 -7.25
C LEU A 57 20.97 0.52 -7.92
N LEU A 58 21.54 0.10 -9.05
CA LEU A 58 21.14 -1.10 -9.78
C LEU A 58 22.39 -1.91 -10.11
N ASP A 59 22.51 -3.11 -9.53
CA ASP A 59 23.66 -4.01 -9.69
C ASP A 59 25.03 -3.28 -9.55
N GLY A 60 25.13 -2.40 -8.54
CA GLY A 60 26.34 -1.62 -8.23
C GLY A 60 26.48 -0.32 -9.04
N LYS A 61 25.63 -0.04 -10.04
CA LYS A 61 25.63 1.23 -10.77
C LYS A 61 24.75 2.25 -10.07
N LYS A 62 25.34 3.38 -9.70
CA LYS A 62 24.66 4.47 -8.99
C LYS A 62 24.27 5.59 -9.95
N GLU A 63 23.03 6.06 -9.84
CA GLU A 63 22.53 7.27 -10.45
C GLU A 63 21.91 8.19 -9.40
N GLU A 64 22.09 9.51 -9.57
CA GLU A 64 21.51 10.54 -8.69
C GLU A 64 20.82 11.59 -9.53
N LYS A 65 19.65 12.02 -9.08
CA LYS A 65 18.85 13.06 -9.75
C LYS A 65 18.13 13.93 -8.72
N GLN A 66 18.01 15.21 -9.01
CA GLN A 66 17.08 16.10 -8.33
C GLN A 66 15.83 16.28 -9.18
N LEU A 67 14.68 16.06 -8.58
CA LEU A 67 13.38 16.13 -9.26
C LEU A 67 12.50 17.14 -8.55
N ALA A 68 12.09 18.17 -9.27
CA ALA A 68 11.17 19.19 -8.76
C ALA A 68 9.69 18.77 -8.86
N THR A 69 9.40 17.78 -9.71
CA THR A 69 8.05 17.26 -9.92
C THR A 69 8.09 15.75 -9.96
N ILE A 70 7.24 15.10 -9.16
CA ILE A 70 7.11 13.65 -9.05
C ILE A 70 5.63 13.30 -9.04
N ASP A 71 5.26 12.23 -9.74
CA ASP A 71 4.00 11.55 -9.52
C ASP A 71 4.12 10.69 -8.24
N TRP A 72 3.73 11.27 -7.11
CA TRP A 72 3.84 10.64 -5.80
C TRP A 72 3.01 9.36 -5.69
N LYS A 73 1.89 9.27 -6.41
CA LYS A 73 1.06 8.06 -6.39
C LYS A 73 1.79 6.89 -7.05
N GLN A 74 2.48 7.15 -8.17
CA GLN A 74 3.30 6.16 -8.84
C GLN A 74 4.57 5.86 -8.04
N GLU A 75 5.24 6.88 -7.51
CA GLU A 75 6.49 6.75 -6.74
C GLU A 75 6.29 5.90 -5.48
N TRP A 76 5.18 6.08 -4.77
CA TRP A 76 4.88 5.36 -3.54
C TRP A 76 3.87 4.22 -3.72
N ALA A 77 3.64 3.75 -4.94
CA ALA A 77 2.69 2.67 -5.23
C ALA A 77 2.95 1.41 -4.40
N MET A 78 4.22 1.01 -4.21
CA MET A 78 4.55 -0.16 -3.40
C MET A 78 4.18 0.02 -1.92
N PHE A 79 4.34 1.22 -1.38
CA PHE A 79 3.93 1.55 -0.02
C PHE A 79 2.40 1.56 0.12
N LEU A 80 1.67 2.08 -0.87
CA LEU A 80 0.20 2.07 -0.90
C LEU A 80 -0.35 0.64 -0.96
N HIS A 81 0.23 -0.22 -1.81
CA HIS A 81 -0.19 -1.61 -1.95
C HIS A 81 0.13 -2.49 -0.73
N ALA A 82 0.90 -1.97 0.23
CA ALA A 82 1.20 -2.68 1.47
C ALA A 82 0.14 -2.47 2.57
N ASP A 83 -0.97 -1.79 2.29
CA ASP A 83 -2.08 -1.67 3.25
C ASP A 83 -2.69 -3.04 3.55
N LEU A 84 -2.92 -3.30 4.84
CA LEU A 84 -3.46 -4.57 5.33
C LEU A 84 -5.00 -4.53 5.51
N ASN A 85 -5.65 -3.38 5.32
CA ASN A 85 -7.10 -3.25 5.46
C ASN A 85 -7.84 -3.83 4.24
N THR A 86 -7.56 -5.09 3.95
CA THR A 86 -8.18 -5.86 2.87
C THR A 86 -8.90 -7.07 3.44
N PRO A 87 -9.96 -7.57 2.80
CA PRO A 87 -10.66 -8.77 3.26
C PRO A 87 -9.74 -9.99 3.41
N ALA A 88 -8.74 -10.13 2.54
CA ALA A 88 -7.78 -11.23 2.58
C ALA A 88 -6.86 -11.18 3.80
N ALA A 89 -6.56 -9.99 4.33
CA ALA A 89 -5.63 -9.81 5.44
C ALA A 89 -6.30 -9.93 6.83
N ALA A 90 -7.61 -9.76 6.93
CA ALA A 90 -8.32 -9.55 8.19
C ALA A 90 -8.08 -10.61 9.29
N SER A 91 -7.75 -11.86 8.93
CA SER A 91 -7.58 -12.96 9.87
C SER A 91 -6.20 -13.63 9.85
N VAL A 92 -5.32 -13.22 8.93
CA VAL A 92 -4.08 -13.95 8.64
C VAL A 92 -2.81 -13.30 9.19
N TYR A 93 -2.93 -12.16 9.89
CA TYR A 93 -1.82 -11.51 10.56
C TYR A 93 -1.93 -11.64 12.08
N ASP A 94 -0.78 -11.84 12.73
CA ASP A 94 -0.60 -11.57 14.14
C ASP A 94 -0.39 -10.06 14.32
N ASN A 95 -1.00 -9.50 15.37
CA ASN A 95 -0.95 -8.08 15.69
C ASN A 95 -0.36 -7.90 17.08
N LEU A 96 0.71 -7.09 17.16
CA LEU A 96 1.24 -6.57 18.41
C LEU A 96 1.14 -5.06 18.37
N SER A 97 0.39 -4.47 19.30
CA SER A 97 0.25 -3.03 19.47
C SER A 97 0.63 -2.68 20.91
N GLU A 98 1.65 -1.85 21.06
CA GLU A 98 2.13 -1.32 22.34
C GLU A 98 2.27 0.21 22.23
N ASP A 99 2.53 0.87 23.35
CA ASP A 99 2.72 2.32 23.37
C ASP A 99 3.86 2.73 22.43
N GLY A 100 3.51 3.51 21.41
CA GLY A 100 4.44 4.06 20.43
C GLY A 100 4.76 3.17 19.22
N PHE A 101 4.16 1.97 19.07
CA PHE A 101 4.29 1.22 17.83
C PHE A 101 3.19 0.18 17.60
N VAL A 102 3.00 -0.18 16.33
CA VAL A 102 2.20 -1.33 15.90
C VAL A 102 3.02 -2.22 14.98
N TRP A 103 2.89 -3.51 15.16
CA TRP A 103 3.58 -4.53 14.38
C TRP A 103 2.59 -5.59 13.90
N TYR A 104 2.62 -5.86 12.60
CA TYR A 104 1.85 -6.91 11.96
C TYR A 104 2.80 -7.91 11.31
N SER A 105 2.57 -9.20 11.56
CA SER A 105 3.37 -10.30 10.99
C SER A 105 2.44 -11.34 10.38
N LEU A 106 2.69 -11.72 9.13
CA LEU A 106 1.93 -12.78 8.48
C LEU A 106 2.12 -14.10 9.23
N LYS A 107 1.01 -14.77 9.56
CA LYS A 107 1.01 -16.06 10.25
C LYS A 107 1.73 -17.13 9.44
N ALA A 108 2.31 -18.10 10.15
CA ALA A 108 2.90 -19.27 9.50
C ALA A 108 1.86 -20.00 8.64
N ASN A 109 2.27 -20.49 7.46
CA ASN A 109 1.46 -21.16 6.44
C ASN A 109 0.49 -20.27 5.65
N GLU A 110 0.45 -18.98 5.90
CA GLU A 110 -0.29 -18.02 5.08
C GLU A 110 0.58 -17.46 3.94
N ASN A 111 -0.05 -17.13 2.82
CA ASN A 111 0.67 -16.71 1.61
C ASN A 111 0.13 -15.40 1.05
N LEU A 112 0.45 -14.29 1.71
CA LEU A 112 0.27 -12.93 1.18
C LEU A 112 1.64 -12.29 0.93
N ALA A 113 1.70 -11.32 0.03
CA ALA A 113 2.93 -10.65 -0.36
C ALA A 113 3.59 -9.91 0.81
N VAL A 114 2.84 -9.12 1.56
CA VAL A 114 3.34 -8.41 2.74
C VAL A 114 3.59 -9.41 3.86
N LYS A 115 4.84 -9.56 4.28
CA LYS A 115 5.22 -10.47 5.37
C LYS A 115 5.23 -9.77 6.73
N LYS A 116 5.62 -8.48 6.74
CA LYS A 116 5.68 -7.67 7.95
C LYS A 116 5.34 -6.22 7.63
N LEU A 117 4.64 -5.57 8.53
CA LEU A 117 4.44 -4.13 8.55
C LEU A 117 4.69 -3.65 9.98
N TYR A 118 5.67 -2.79 10.16
CA TYR A 118 6.01 -2.13 11.41
C TYR A 118 5.81 -0.62 11.27
N ILE A 119 5.13 -0.01 12.22
CA ILE A 119 4.91 1.43 12.28
C ILE A 119 5.27 1.89 13.68
N GLN A 120 6.31 2.71 13.79
CA GLN A 120 6.61 3.46 14.99
C GLN A 120 5.81 4.76 14.96
N LEU A 121 5.16 5.10 16.07
CA LEU A 121 4.31 6.27 16.21
C LEU A 121 5.04 7.37 17.01
N ASP A 122 4.72 8.61 16.73
CA ASP A 122 5.12 9.77 17.54
C ASP A 122 4.13 9.99 18.70
N ALA A 123 4.40 11.01 19.52
CA ALA A 123 3.55 11.35 20.67
C ALA A 123 2.12 11.80 20.31
N LEU A 124 1.81 11.99 19.02
CA LEU A 124 0.50 12.34 18.50
C LEU A 124 -0.14 11.19 17.70
N ASP A 125 0.32 9.95 17.91
CA ASP A 125 -0.11 8.74 17.21
C ASP A 125 0.05 8.80 15.67
N ARG A 126 1.00 9.60 15.17
CA ARG A 126 1.33 9.70 13.76
C ARG A 126 2.56 8.83 13.45
N PRO A 127 2.69 8.26 12.25
CA PRO A 127 3.90 7.55 11.87
C PRO A 127 5.15 8.44 12.00
N ALA A 128 6.15 7.94 12.71
CA ALA A 128 7.51 8.46 12.75
C ALA A 128 8.45 7.63 11.87
N LYS A 129 8.22 6.30 11.84
CA LYS A 129 8.97 5.36 11.00
C LYS A 129 8.05 4.22 10.54
N VAL A 130 8.20 3.81 9.29
CA VAL A 130 7.50 2.66 8.73
C VAL A 130 8.49 1.73 8.06
N GLU A 131 8.38 0.43 8.33
CA GLU A 131 9.15 -0.63 7.70
C GLU A 131 8.21 -1.72 7.19
N ILE A 132 8.40 -2.12 5.94
CA ILE A 132 7.57 -3.13 5.28
C ILE A 132 8.48 -4.17 4.65
N VAL A 133 8.15 -5.45 4.84
CA VAL A 133 8.81 -6.58 4.16
C VAL A 133 7.81 -7.24 3.23
N ILE A 134 8.18 -7.35 1.96
CA ILE A 134 7.38 -7.96 0.91
C ILE A 134 8.17 -9.08 0.26
N ASP A 135 7.59 -10.28 0.26
CA ASP A 135 8.14 -11.44 -0.42
C ASP A 135 7.09 -12.01 -1.36
N GLU A 136 7.45 -12.17 -2.62
CA GLU A 136 6.60 -12.79 -3.62
C GLU A 136 7.38 -13.89 -4.33
N LYS A 137 6.78 -15.07 -4.40
CA LYS A 137 7.37 -16.21 -5.09
C LYS A 137 6.33 -16.91 -5.92
N ASN A 138 6.66 -17.11 -7.18
CA ASN A 138 5.88 -17.96 -8.08
C ASN A 138 6.81 -18.81 -8.96
N PHE A 139 6.25 -19.51 -9.95
CA PHE A 139 7.01 -20.38 -10.84
C PHE A 139 8.07 -19.62 -11.68
N LEU A 140 7.87 -18.36 -11.99
CA LEU A 140 8.70 -17.57 -12.90
C LEU A 140 9.73 -16.71 -12.17
N PHE A 141 9.38 -16.18 -10.98
CA PHE A 141 10.22 -15.26 -10.27
C PHE A 141 10.08 -15.37 -8.74
N GLU A 142 11.10 -14.90 -8.06
CA GLU A 142 11.14 -14.66 -6.63
C GLU A 142 11.60 -13.22 -6.39
N THR A 143 10.88 -12.47 -5.56
CA THR A 143 11.25 -11.11 -5.17
C THR A 143 11.25 -10.98 -3.66
N HIS A 144 12.24 -10.25 -3.16
CA HIS A 144 12.34 -9.83 -1.77
C HIS A 144 12.51 -8.31 -1.75
N LYS A 145 11.66 -7.59 -0.99
CA LYS A 145 11.69 -6.13 -0.90
C LYS A 145 11.59 -5.69 0.55
N LYS A 146 12.37 -4.67 0.89
CA LYS A 146 12.24 -3.93 2.15
C LYS A 146 11.99 -2.48 1.82
N LEU A 147 10.93 -1.94 2.38
CA LEU A 147 10.53 -0.56 2.21
C LEU A 147 10.67 0.15 3.55
N HIS A 148 11.26 1.35 3.53
CA HIS A 148 11.39 2.20 4.70
C HIS A 148 10.88 3.60 4.39
N MET A 149 10.23 4.22 5.35
CA MET A 149 9.79 5.60 5.27
C MET A 149 9.96 6.26 6.64
N ASN A 150 10.58 7.44 6.67
CA ASN A 150 10.75 8.21 7.89
C ASN A 150 9.99 9.53 7.78
N PHE A 151 9.45 9.94 8.91
CA PHE A 151 8.64 11.14 9.04
C PHE A 151 9.23 12.07 10.11
N THR A 152 9.03 13.36 9.90
CA THR A 152 9.28 14.39 10.90
C THR A 152 8.04 15.26 10.97
N ASP A 153 7.53 15.50 12.18
CA ASP A 153 6.30 16.27 12.41
C ASP A 153 5.10 15.82 11.58
N GLY A 154 5.02 14.49 11.33
CA GLY A 154 3.96 13.87 10.54
C GLY A 154 4.10 14.03 9.02
N HIS A 155 5.24 14.52 8.51
CA HIS A 155 5.52 14.65 7.08
C HIS A 155 6.66 13.73 6.66
N VAL A 156 6.53 13.09 5.48
CA VAL A 156 7.59 12.25 4.92
C VAL A 156 8.84 13.09 4.68
N GLN A 157 9.98 12.60 5.18
CA GLN A 157 11.30 13.19 4.94
C GLN A 157 12.15 12.34 4.01
N THR A 158 12.13 11.03 4.24
CA THR A 158 12.90 10.08 3.42
C THR A 158 12.10 8.82 3.18
N TYR A 159 12.36 8.19 2.05
CA TYR A 159 11.85 6.86 1.76
C TYR A 159 12.92 6.04 1.03
N SER A 160 12.89 4.75 1.20
CA SER A 160 13.74 3.84 0.44
C SER A 160 13.02 2.54 0.13
N ILE A 161 13.41 1.95 -0.99
CA ILE A 161 13.01 0.63 -1.45
C ILE A 161 14.30 -0.09 -1.80
N GLU A 162 14.60 -1.17 -1.11
CA GLU A 162 15.69 -2.06 -1.45
C GLU A 162 15.15 -3.46 -1.74
N GLY A 163 15.74 -4.15 -2.68
CA GLY A 163 15.27 -5.48 -2.97
C GLY A 163 16.13 -6.25 -3.96
N SER A 164 15.75 -7.50 -4.11
CA SER A 164 16.27 -8.39 -5.13
C SER A 164 15.13 -9.04 -5.90
N GLN A 165 15.38 -9.27 -7.16
CA GLN A 165 14.49 -10.04 -8.03
C GLN A 165 15.30 -11.10 -8.75
N GLN A 166 14.88 -12.34 -8.62
CA GLN A 166 15.46 -13.46 -9.34
C GLN A 166 14.41 -14.06 -10.28
N MET A 167 14.65 -13.99 -11.57
CA MET A 167 13.87 -14.71 -12.56
C MET A 167 14.47 -16.11 -12.77
N ARG A 168 13.62 -17.06 -13.10
CA ARG A 168 14.05 -18.44 -13.40
C ARG A 168 15.07 -18.41 -14.53
N TRP A 169 16.21 -19.09 -14.35
CA TRP A 169 17.36 -19.14 -15.27
C TRP A 169 18.12 -17.83 -15.50
N MET A 170 17.88 -16.81 -14.69
CA MET A 170 18.64 -15.55 -14.73
C MET A 170 19.37 -15.34 -13.40
N SER A 171 20.45 -14.58 -13.40
CA SER A 171 21.10 -14.11 -12.17
C SER A 171 20.18 -13.15 -11.43
N PRO A 172 20.21 -13.12 -10.08
CA PRO A 172 19.45 -12.14 -9.33
C PRO A 172 19.92 -10.72 -9.63
N THR A 173 18.96 -9.80 -9.74
CA THR A 173 19.20 -8.36 -9.85
C THR A 173 18.95 -7.74 -8.49
N HIS A 174 19.86 -6.89 -8.03
CA HIS A 174 19.75 -6.13 -6.79
C HIS A 174 19.54 -4.65 -7.08
N TYR A 175 18.58 -4.04 -6.38
CA TYR A 175 18.32 -2.62 -6.55
C TYR A 175 18.05 -1.94 -5.22
N GLN A 176 18.38 -0.65 -5.17
CA GLN A 176 18.03 0.25 -4.10
C GLN A 176 17.60 1.58 -4.69
N LEU A 177 16.50 2.10 -4.20
CA LEU A 177 16.01 3.43 -4.49
C LEU A 177 15.88 4.18 -3.17
N MET A 178 16.40 5.41 -3.12
CA MET A 178 16.26 6.31 -1.98
C MET A 178 15.80 7.67 -2.46
N GLY A 179 14.83 8.24 -1.79
CA GLY A 179 14.38 9.62 -1.98
C GLY A 179 14.49 10.41 -0.68
N VAL A 180 15.05 11.61 -0.77
CA VAL A 180 15.14 12.58 0.32
C VAL A 180 14.40 13.83 -0.11
N LEU A 181 13.34 14.21 0.62
CA LEU A 181 12.60 15.43 0.38
C LEU A 181 13.40 16.59 0.94
N LEU A 182 13.72 17.56 0.09
CA LEU A 182 14.49 18.73 0.50
C LEU A 182 13.56 19.79 1.12
N PRO A 183 13.96 20.41 2.23
CA PRO A 183 13.19 21.52 2.78
C PRO A 183 13.10 22.67 1.75
N LYS A 184 12.00 23.41 1.82
CA LYS A 184 11.81 24.63 1.01
C LYS A 184 12.66 25.77 1.53
#